data_8cebca2fc5ad7a0790e47d7354928a23
#
_entry.id   8cebca2fc5ad7a0790e47d7354928a23
#
_cell.length_a   1.000
_cell.length_b   1.000
_cell.length_c   1.000
_cell.angle_alpha   90.00
_cell.angle_beta   90.00
_cell.angle_gamma   90.00
#
_symmetry.space_group_name_H-M   'P 1'
#
loop_
_entity.id
_entity.type
_entity.pdbx_description
1 polymer ?
#
loop_
_entity_poly.entity_id
_entity_poly.type
_entity_poly.pdbx_seq_one_letter_code
_entity_poly.pdbx_strand_id
1 'polypeptide(L)'
;MKYITIILVIITIVWADDRRYVWTYEYLTMKPGEVEFEHYLTFQGNDRFHTQKTVDIKHNLELEIGMNERFDVGIYQNFSQPQGESFRYDGYKIRMRYRLGEKGRYIMDPLLYFEYKSNTDFTSHVYEGKLILAKDFGPWNIALNPVFETKNISGTWKTEWRYNAGFSRRIYPLLSLGLEFSGNDKHQFVGPVISHGVNGLWVAVGSSIAITNISNGVNPFKIRMIMGIDL
;
A
#
# COMPACT_ATOMS: atom_id res chain seq x y z
N MET A 1 -32.18 -2.75 -46.87
CA MET A 1 -30.72 -2.81 -46.56
C MET A 1 -30.55 -2.33 -45.12
N LYS A 2 -30.24 -3.24 -44.19
CA LYS A 2 -29.99 -2.89 -42.79
C LYS A 2 -28.48 -2.61 -42.63
N TYR A 3 -28.13 -1.40 -42.24
CA TYR A 3 -26.73 -1.04 -41.95
C TYR A 3 -26.38 -1.58 -40.56
N ILE A 4 -25.44 -2.54 -40.50
CA ILE A 4 -24.81 -3.02 -39.26
C ILE A 4 -23.65 -2.05 -38.99
N THR A 5 -23.81 -1.17 -38.01
CA THR A 5 -22.75 -0.32 -37.51
C THR A 5 -21.88 -1.17 -36.60
N ILE A 6 -20.69 -1.54 -37.07
CA ILE A 6 -19.68 -2.22 -36.26
C ILE A 6 -19.02 -1.12 -35.40
N ILE A 7 -19.33 -1.12 -34.11
CA ILE A 7 -18.60 -0.30 -33.13
C ILE A 7 -17.28 -1.01 -32.87
N LEU A 8 -16.20 -0.46 -33.43
CA LEU A 8 -14.84 -0.90 -33.15
C LEU A 8 -14.47 -0.36 -31.76
N VAL A 9 -14.56 -1.19 -30.73
CA VAL A 9 -14.02 -0.88 -29.41
C VAL A 9 -12.53 -1.02 -29.52
N ILE A 10 -11.82 0.10 -29.60
CA ILE A 10 -10.35 0.15 -29.48
C ILE A 10 -10.05 -0.14 -28.03
N ILE A 11 -9.69 -1.38 -27.72
CA ILE A 11 -9.13 -1.77 -26.43
C ILE A 11 -7.70 -1.21 -26.40
N THR A 12 -7.53 -0.04 -25.83
CA THR A 12 -6.21 0.43 -25.42
C THR A 12 -5.75 -0.51 -24.30
N ILE A 13 -4.67 -1.26 -24.52
CA ILE A 13 -4.01 -2.02 -23.47
C ILE A 13 -3.36 -0.99 -22.57
N VAL A 14 -4.08 -0.51 -21.58
CA VAL A 14 -3.53 0.27 -20.50
C VAL A 14 -2.79 -0.74 -19.63
N TRP A 15 -1.49 -0.57 -19.50
CA TRP A 15 -0.69 -1.34 -18.56
C TRP A 15 -1.00 -0.78 -17.18
N ALA A 16 -1.92 -1.43 -16.47
CA ALA A 16 -2.15 -1.12 -15.06
C ALA A 16 -0.84 -1.34 -14.31
N ASP A 17 -0.53 -0.42 -13.45
CA ASP A 17 0.68 -0.43 -12.64
C ASP A 17 0.45 -1.40 -11.47
N ASP A 18 0.56 -2.71 -11.77
CA ASP A 18 0.29 -3.81 -10.84
C ASP A 18 1.19 -3.75 -9.62
N ARG A 19 0.66 -3.31 -8.49
CA ARG A 19 1.36 -3.44 -7.19
C ARG A 19 1.57 -4.91 -6.87
N ARG A 20 2.81 -5.28 -6.52
CA ARG A 20 3.17 -6.64 -6.14
C ARG A 20 3.04 -6.88 -4.64
N TYR A 21 2.91 -5.83 -3.84
CA TYR A 21 2.94 -5.86 -2.38
C TYR A 21 1.77 -5.10 -1.75
N VAL A 22 1.46 -5.44 -0.51
CA VAL A 22 0.40 -4.76 0.26
C VAL A 22 0.94 -3.85 1.37
N TRP A 23 2.20 -4.04 1.80
CA TRP A 23 2.85 -3.24 2.85
C TRP A 23 4.05 -2.47 2.31
N THR A 24 4.73 -3.03 1.32
CA THR A 24 5.96 -2.52 0.72
C THR A 24 5.64 -1.70 -0.52
N TYR A 25 6.31 -0.58 -0.71
CA TYR A 25 6.20 0.22 -1.93
C TYR A 25 7.31 -0.14 -2.90
N GLU A 26 6.99 -0.06 -4.19
CA GLU A 26 7.89 -0.26 -5.33
C GLU A 26 8.32 1.08 -5.92
N TYR A 27 9.26 1.03 -6.87
CA TYR A 27 9.69 2.22 -7.63
C TYR A 27 8.67 2.57 -8.71
N LEU A 28 7.62 3.25 -8.29
CA LEU A 28 6.42 3.45 -9.08
C LEU A 28 5.75 4.77 -8.74
N THR A 29 5.39 5.55 -9.75
CA THR A 29 4.52 6.73 -9.66
C THR A 29 3.55 6.69 -10.83
N MET A 30 2.34 7.19 -10.64
CA MET A 30 1.36 7.36 -11.72
C MET A 30 1.93 8.24 -12.83
N LYS A 31 1.54 7.98 -14.09
CA LYS A 31 1.92 8.82 -15.22
C LYS A 31 1.12 10.13 -15.23
N PRO A 32 1.62 11.17 -15.92
CA PRO A 32 0.95 12.46 -15.95
C PRO A 32 -0.51 12.33 -16.43
N GLY A 33 -1.44 12.80 -15.59
CA GLY A 33 -2.87 12.81 -15.89
C GLY A 33 -3.59 11.48 -15.69
N GLU A 34 -2.90 10.40 -15.35
CA GLU A 34 -3.53 9.16 -14.90
C GLU A 34 -4.11 9.36 -13.51
N VAL A 35 -5.27 8.75 -13.26
CA VAL A 35 -5.97 8.75 -11.99
C VAL A 35 -6.35 7.32 -11.67
N GLU A 36 -6.05 6.88 -10.43
CA GLU A 36 -6.43 5.55 -9.93
C GLU A 36 -7.21 5.68 -8.63
N PHE A 37 -8.25 4.88 -8.50
CA PHE A 37 -8.95 4.70 -7.22
C PHE A 37 -8.52 3.40 -6.58
N GLU A 38 -8.03 3.47 -5.34
CA GLU A 38 -7.63 2.30 -4.56
C GLU A 38 -8.50 2.12 -3.31
N HIS A 39 -8.81 0.87 -2.98
CA HIS A 39 -9.44 0.49 -1.73
C HIS A 39 -8.56 -0.50 -0.97
N TYR A 40 -8.14 -0.12 0.22
CA TYR A 40 -7.42 -0.96 1.16
C TYR A 40 -8.39 -1.51 2.20
N LEU A 41 -8.47 -2.81 2.30
CA LEU A 41 -9.22 -3.52 3.34
C LEU A 41 -8.24 -4.30 4.21
N THR A 42 -8.16 -3.95 5.50
CA THR A 42 -7.23 -4.59 6.44
C THR A 42 -7.99 -5.17 7.61
N PHE A 43 -7.82 -6.47 7.82
CA PHE A 43 -8.25 -7.20 9.01
C PHE A 43 -7.08 -7.33 9.96
N GLN A 44 -7.29 -7.00 11.25
CA GLN A 44 -6.26 -7.06 12.29
C GLN A 44 -6.78 -7.90 13.44
N GLY A 45 -6.20 -9.09 13.65
CA GLY A 45 -6.56 -9.98 14.75
C GLY A 45 -5.71 -9.68 15.99
N ASN A 46 -6.34 -9.57 17.15
CA ASN A 46 -5.67 -9.38 18.44
C ASN A 46 -5.16 -10.70 19.05
N ASP A 47 -5.63 -11.85 18.53
CA ASP A 47 -5.19 -13.18 18.93
C ASP A 47 -4.81 -13.99 17.68
N ARG A 48 -3.70 -14.71 17.76
CA ARG A 48 -3.18 -15.56 16.69
C ARG A 48 -4.05 -16.81 16.44
N PHE A 49 -4.69 -17.33 17.47
CA PHE A 49 -5.41 -18.59 17.44
C PHE A 49 -6.94 -18.45 17.58
N HIS A 50 -7.42 -17.29 18.01
CA HIS A 50 -8.83 -17.03 18.26
C HIS A 50 -9.33 -15.79 17.53
N THR A 51 -9.06 -15.73 16.23
CA THR A 51 -9.42 -14.59 15.37
C THR A 51 -10.92 -14.28 15.34
N GLN A 52 -11.77 -15.25 15.72
CA GLN A 52 -13.22 -15.06 15.77
C GLN A 52 -13.70 -14.07 16.85
N LYS A 53 -12.84 -13.70 17.81
CA LYS A 53 -13.24 -12.89 18.98
C LYS A 53 -12.74 -11.45 18.95
N THR A 54 -11.76 -11.12 18.10
CA THR A 54 -11.10 -9.80 18.19
C THR A 54 -10.50 -9.40 16.84
N VAL A 55 -11.34 -9.04 15.89
CA VAL A 55 -10.90 -8.54 14.59
C VAL A 55 -11.34 -7.10 14.42
N ASP A 56 -10.39 -6.20 14.28
CA ASP A 56 -10.62 -4.83 13.83
C ASP A 56 -10.53 -4.77 12.31
N ILE A 57 -11.42 -4.04 11.69
CA ILE A 57 -11.44 -3.83 10.24
C ILE A 57 -11.07 -2.37 9.96
N LYS A 58 -10.18 -2.17 8.98
CA LYS A 58 -9.81 -0.82 8.50
C LYS A 58 -10.03 -0.72 7.00
N HIS A 59 -10.61 0.37 6.58
CA HIS A 59 -10.77 0.74 5.19
C HIS A 59 -10.01 2.03 4.92
N ASN A 60 -9.23 2.06 3.84
CA ASN A 60 -8.68 3.30 3.32
C ASN A 60 -9.09 3.40 1.86
N LEU A 61 -9.74 4.48 1.50
CA LEU A 61 -10.07 4.81 0.13
C LEU A 61 -9.06 5.85 -0.34
N GLU A 62 -8.39 5.59 -1.44
CA GLU A 62 -7.37 6.47 -2.01
C GLU A 62 -7.77 6.90 -3.42
N LEU A 63 -7.56 8.17 -3.72
CA LEU A 63 -7.48 8.68 -5.08
C LEU A 63 -6.05 9.08 -5.34
N GLU A 64 -5.40 8.38 -6.26
CA GLU A 64 -4.04 8.63 -6.70
C GLU A 64 -4.04 9.39 -8.03
N ILE A 65 -3.22 10.45 -8.15
CA ILE A 65 -3.19 11.35 -9.29
C ILE A 65 -1.74 11.57 -9.74
N GLY A 66 -1.44 11.23 -10.98
CA GLY A 66 -0.16 11.51 -11.62
C GLY A 66 -0.04 12.98 -11.99
N MET A 67 0.86 13.71 -11.35
CA MET A 67 1.06 15.14 -11.56
C MET A 67 2.08 15.43 -12.66
N ASN A 68 3.12 14.62 -12.77
CA ASN A 68 4.11 14.67 -13.83
C ASN A 68 4.84 13.31 -13.94
N GLU A 69 5.82 13.19 -14.85
CA GLU A 69 6.54 11.94 -15.10
C GLU A 69 7.18 11.29 -13.86
N ARG A 70 7.39 12.03 -12.78
CA ARG A 70 8.11 11.55 -11.59
C ARG A 70 7.40 11.82 -10.28
N PHE A 71 6.25 12.47 -10.30
CA PHE A 71 5.57 12.93 -9.10
C PHE A 71 4.09 12.62 -9.14
N ASP A 72 3.59 12.01 -8.07
CA ASP A 72 2.17 11.80 -7.84
C ASP A 72 1.74 12.21 -6.43
N VAL A 73 0.43 12.35 -6.28
CA VAL A 73 -0.24 12.69 -5.02
C VAL A 73 -1.36 11.68 -4.79
N GLY A 74 -1.46 11.16 -3.57
CA GLY A 74 -2.57 10.33 -3.10
C GLY A 74 -3.37 11.03 -2.01
N ILE A 75 -4.69 11.00 -2.11
CA ILE A 75 -5.61 11.53 -1.11
C ILE A 75 -6.43 10.40 -0.54
N TYR A 76 -6.37 10.22 0.78
CA TYR A 76 -7.03 9.10 1.45
C TYR A 76 -8.15 9.55 2.37
N GLN A 77 -9.20 8.73 2.43
CA GLN A 77 -10.20 8.74 3.48
C GLN A 77 -10.08 7.46 4.29
N ASN A 78 -9.93 7.59 5.60
CA ASN A 78 -9.66 6.45 6.49
C ASN A 78 -10.88 6.17 7.35
N PHE A 79 -11.25 4.90 7.42
CA PHE A 79 -12.36 4.42 8.24
C PHE A 79 -11.92 3.19 9.03
N SER A 80 -12.58 2.96 10.18
CA SER A 80 -12.38 1.75 10.96
C SER A 80 -13.69 1.22 11.52
N GLN A 81 -13.68 -0.06 11.80
CA GLN A 81 -14.72 -0.75 12.54
C GLN A 81 -14.01 -1.65 13.57
N PRO A 82 -13.74 -1.12 14.78
CA PRO A 82 -13.25 -1.94 15.88
C PRO A 82 -14.27 -3.02 16.23
N GLN A 83 -13.80 -4.11 16.79
CA GLN A 83 -14.68 -5.21 17.15
C GLN A 83 -15.81 -4.77 18.09
N GLY A 84 -17.05 -5.08 17.70
CA GLY A 84 -18.24 -4.76 18.49
C GLY A 84 -18.65 -3.29 18.45
N GLU A 85 -17.94 -2.47 17.68
CA GLU A 85 -18.26 -1.06 17.49
C GLU A 85 -18.85 -0.79 16.10
N SER A 86 -19.46 0.39 15.94
CA SER A 86 -19.96 0.86 14.66
C SER A 86 -18.82 1.30 13.73
N PHE A 87 -19.05 1.21 12.45
CA PHE A 87 -18.20 1.79 11.41
C PHE A 87 -18.08 3.30 11.61
N ARG A 88 -16.84 3.83 11.58
CA ARG A 88 -16.58 5.25 11.81
C ARG A 88 -15.52 5.80 10.85
N TYR A 89 -15.59 7.08 10.60
CA TYR A 89 -14.58 7.84 9.89
C TYR A 89 -13.47 8.25 10.85
N ASP A 90 -12.21 7.93 10.52
CA ASP A 90 -11.04 8.18 11.38
C ASP A 90 -10.26 9.43 10.98
N GLY A 91 -10.50 9.97 9.78
CA GLY A 91 -9.78 11.11 9.26
C GLY A 91 -9.16 10.86 7.87
N TYR A 92 -8.30 11.75 7.46
CA TYR A 92 -7.73 11.77 6.12
C TYR A 92 -6.21 11.64 6.13
N LYS A 93 -5.65 11.40 4.94
CA LYS A 93 -4.22 11.32 4.70
C LYS A 93 -3.91 11.89 3.33
N ILE A 94 -2.78 12.59 3.21
CA ILE A 94 -2.22 13.06 1.95
C ILE A 94 -0.84 12.43 1.80
N ARG A 95 -0.58 11.85 0.64
CA ARG A 95 0.68 11.22 0.26
C ARG A 95 1.28 11.92 -0.94
N MET A 96 2.60 12.02 -0.98
CA MET A 96 3.38 12.51 -2.11
C MET A 96 4.51 11.53 -2.40
N ARG A 97 4.74 11.20 -3.67
CA ARG A 97 5.88 10.38 -4.09
C ARG A 97 6.65 11.07 -5.21
N TYR A 98 7.98 10.94 -5.16
CA TYR A 98 8.86 11.53 -6.15
C TYR A 98 10.00 10.59 -6.53
N ARG A 99 10.10 10.19 -7.80
CA ARG A 99 11.19 9.37 -8.33
C ARG A 99 12.43 10.21 -8.55
N LEU A 100 13.56 9.78 -7.97
CA LEU A 100 14.83 10.52 -8.07
C LEU A 100 15.56 10.32 -9.41
N GLY A 101 15.07 9.46 -10.30
CA GLY A 101 15.68 9.22 -11.61
C GLY A 101 14.83 8.37 -12.53
N GLU A 102 15.44 7.77 -13.52
CA GLU A 102 14.80 6.82 -14.40
C GLU A 102 14.92 5.39 -13.86
N LYS A 103 13.89 4.58 -14.07
CA LYS A 103 13.85 3.17 -13.67
C LYS A 103 15.01 2.40 -14.29
N GLY A 104 15.72 1.63 -13.48
CA GLY A 104 16.84 0.81 -13.93
C GLY A 104 18.21 1.49 -13.92
N ARG A 105 18.27 2.79 -13.66
CA ARG A 105 19.50 3.58 -13.70
C ARG A 105 20.45 3.31 -12.53
N TYR A 106 19.90 2.96 -11.38
CA TYR A 106 20.66 2.75 -10.16
C TYR A 106 20.72 1.27 -9.79
N ILE A 107 21.61 0.90 -8.86
CA ILE A 107 21.66 -0.45 -8.28
C ILE A 107 20.32 -0.78 -7.63
N MET A 108 19.79 0.16 -6.84
CA MET A 108 18.41 0.20 -6.36
C MET A 108 17.83 1.56 -6.76
N ASP A 109 16.70 1.55 -7.44
CA ASP A 109 16.07 2.78 -7.93
C ASP A 109 15.40 3.52 -6.76
N PRO A 110 15.78 4.80 -6.46
CA PRO A 110 15.35 5.51 -5.28
C PRO A 110 14.13 6.39 -5.53
N LEU A 111 13.10 6.29 -4.66
CA LEU A 111 11.91 7.12 -4.66
C LEU A 111 11.68 7.69 -3.26
N LEU A 112 11.41 8.99 -3.19
CA LEU A 112 11.03 9.66 -1.95
C LEU A 112 9.52 9.57 -1.76
N TYR A 113 9.11 9.31 -0.53
CA TYR A 113 7.72 9.26 -0.09
C TYR A 113 7.54 10.15 1.13
N PHE A 114 6.51 10.95 1.10
CA PHE A 114 6.08 11.74 2.25
C PHE A 114 4.57 11.57 2.44
N GLU A 115 4.15 11.48 3.70
CA GLU A 115 2.76 11.34 4.09
C GLU A 115 2.43 12.21 5.30
N TYR A 116 1.30 12.88 5.25
CA TYR A 116 0.66 13.54 6.37
C TYR A 116 -0.70 12.92 6.62
N LYS A 117 -0.99 12.58 7.87
CA LYS A 117 -2.27 12.05 8.32
C LYS A 117 -2.80 12.84 9.51
N SER A 118 -4.10 13.10 9.54
CA SER A 118 -4.80 13.69 10.68
C SER A 118 -6.11 12.95 10.95
N ASN A 119 -6.56 13.00 12.21
CA ASN A 119 -7.91 12.62 12.59
C ASN A 119 -8.92 13.75 12.29
N THR A 120 -10.20 13.48 12.51
CA THR A 120 -11.31 14.40 12.25
C THR A 120 -11.22 15.71 13.03
N ASP A 121 -10.70 15.66 14.25
CA ASP A 121 -10.68 16.76 15.21
C ASP A 121 -9.36 17.55 15.20
N PHE A 122 -8.41 17.17 14.32
CA PHE A 122 -7.08 17.75 14.23
C PHE A 122 -6.28 17.73 15.54
N THR A 123 -6.57 16.75 16.40
CA THR A 123 -5.85 16.52 17.66
C THR A 123 -4.70 15.54 17.55
N SER A 124 -4.64 14.82 16.43
CA SER A 124 -3.58 13.86 16.10
C SER A 124 -3.02 14.16 14.71
N HIS A 125 -1.71 14.35 14.66
CA HIS A 125 -0.97 14.60 13.43
C HIS A 125 0.15 13.57 13.28
N VAL A 126 0.22 12.90 12.15
CA VAL A 126 1.26 11.95 11.82
C VAL A 126 1.97 12.39 10.55
N TYR A 127 3.28 12.42 10.62
CA TYR A 127 4.17 12.70 9.49
C TYR A 127 5.03 11.47 9.26
N GLU A 128 5.03 10.95 8.05
CA GLU A 128 5.82 9.79 7.67
C GLU A 128 6.67 10.12 6.45
N GLY A 129 7.96 9.80 6.54
CA GLY A 129 8.91 9.83 5.44
C GLY A 129 9.40 8.42 5.14
N LYS A 130 9.46 8.04 3.85
CA LYS A 130 10.09 6.78 3.41
C LYS A 130 11.10 7.07 2.30
N LEU A 131 12.17 6.30 2.32
CA LEU A 131 13.00 6.11 1.14
C LEU A 131 12.64 4.75 0.56
N ILE A 132 12.06 4.73 -0.62
CA ILE A 132 11.74 3.50 -1.33
C ILE A 132 12.92 3.18 -2.23
N LEU A 133 13.51 2.00 -2.03
CA LEU A 133 14.60 1.45 -2.83
C LEU A 133 14.09 0.16 -3.46
N ALA A 134 13.93 0.12 -4.77
CA ALA A 134 13.41 -1.07 -5.44
C ALA A 134 14.18 -1.38 -6.72
N LYS A 135 14.18 -2.64 -7.12
CA LYS A 135 14.81 -3.12 -8.35
C LYS A 135 14.10 -4.33 -8.94
N ASP A 136 13.90 -4.28 -10.25
CA ASP A 136 13.47 -5.42 -11.04
C ASP A 136 14.66 -6.15 -11.65
N PHE A 137 14.64 -7.50 -11.57
CA PHE A 137 15.61 -8.42 -12.16
C PHE A 137 14.86 -9.45 -13.01
N GLY A 138 14.54 -9.11 -14.23
CA GLY A 138 13.65 -9.94 -15.06
C GLY A 138 12.28 -10.10 -14.39
N PRO A 139 11.85 -11.36 -14.04
CA PRO A 139 10.55 -11.54 -13.38
C PRO A 139 10.57 -11.21 -11.86
N TRP A 140 11.73 -11.03 -11.26
CA TRP A 140 11.89 -10.79 -9.83
C TRP A 140 11.87 -9.30 -9.50
N ASN A 141 11.35 -8.98 -8.31
CA ASN A 141 11.43 -7.65 -7.71
C ASN A 141 11.93 -7.76 -6.28
N ILE A 142 12.79 -6.83 -5.90
CA ILE A 142 13.21 -6.59 -4.51
C ILE A 142 12.88 -5.14 -4.18
N ALA A 143 12.29 -4.91 -3.02
CA ALA A 143 12.02 -3.57 -2.50
C ALA A 143 12.38 -3.47 -1.03
N LEU A 144 12.91 -2.32 -0.61
CA LEU A 144 13.25 -1.97 0.77
C LEU A 144 12.77 -0.55 1.04
N ASN A 145 12.00 -0.38 2.09
CA ASN A 145 11.46 0.92 2.50
C ASN A 145 11.82 1.22 3.96
N PRO A 146 12.97 1.82 4.27
CA PRO A 146 13.17 2.45 5.58
C PRO A 146 12.17 3.59 5.78
N VAL A 147 11.55 3.63 6.95
CA VAL A 147 10.45 4.51 7.31
C VAL A 147 10.79 5.27 8.59
N PHE A 148 10.63 6.57 8.55
CA PHE A 148 10.64 7.45 9.70
C PHE A 148 9.24 8.00 9.92
N GLU A 149 8.67 7.78 11.10
CA GLU A 149 7.38 8.32 11.48
C GLU A 149 7.51 9.18 12.73
N THR A 150 6.89 10.35 12.73
CA THR A 150 6.68 11.15 13.93
C THR A 150 5.22 11.50 14.09
N LYS A 151 4.71 11.33 15.29
CA LYS A 151 3.30 11.46 15.64
C LYS A 151 3.13 12.43 16.79
N ASN A 152 2.24 13.42 16.62
CA ASN A 152 1.78 14.29 17.70
C ASN A 152 0.37 13.87 18.08
N ILE A 153 0.14 13.57 19.36
CA ILE A 153 -1.19 13.31 19.91
C ILE A 153 -1.37 14.24 21.09
N SER A 154 -2.27 15.20 20.94
CA SER A 154 -2.60 16.18 21.98
C SER A 154 -1.35 16.86 22.59
N GLY A 155 -0.40 17.26 21.72
CA GLY A 155 0.83 17.95 22.11
C GLY A 155 2.00 17.03 22.46
N THR A 156 1.81 15.72 22.55
CA THR A 156 2.90 14.76 22.84
C THR A 156 3.44 14.16 21.55
N TRP A 157 4.75 14.34 21.31
CA TRP A 157 5.45 13.81 20.16
C TRP A 157 6.03 12.43 20.46
N LYS A 158 5.84 11.48 19.52
CA LYS A 158 6.47 10.16 19.52
C LYS A 158 7.06 9.89 18.15
N THR A 159 8.30 9.41 18.12
CA THR A 159 9.04 9.09 16.89
C THR A 159 9.35 7.60 16.84
N GLU A 160 9.26 7.02 15.67
CA GLU A 160 9.54 5.60 15.44
C GLU A 160 10.25 5.39 14.11
N TRP A 161 11.23 4.48 14.10
CA TRP A 161 11.83 3.93 12.90
C TRP A 161 11.22 2.57 12.59
N ARG A 162 10.85 2.38 11.34
CA ARG A 162 10.30 1.12 10.84
C ARG A 162 10.93 0.78 9.50
N TYR A 163 10.70 -0.43 9.05
CA TYR A 163 11.03 -0.82 7.69
C TYR A 163 9.95 -1.73 7.10
N ASN A 164 9.83 -1.71 5.77
CA ASN A 164 9.16 -2.75 5.00
C ASN A 164 10.14 -3.24 3.95
N ALA A 165 10.10 -4.53 3.66
CA ALA A 165 10.88 -5.16 2.62
C ALA A 165 10.02 -6.18 1.88
N GLY A 166 10.20 -6.29 0.57
CA GLY A 166 9.46 -7.21 -0.28
C GLY A 166 10.40 -7.93 -1.23
N PHE A 167 10.07 -9.19 -1.47
CA PHE A 167 10.68 -10.02 -2.50
C PHE A 167 9.59 -10.77 -3.24
N SER A 168 9.49 -10.60 -4.56
CA SER A 168 8.44 -11.20 -5.35
C SER A 168 8.92 -11.69 -6.71
N ARG A 169 8.14 -12.59 -7.29
CA ARG A 169 8.35 -13.10 -8.64
C ARG A 169 7.04 -13.01 -9.42
N ARG A 170 7.11 -12.43 -10.62
CA ARG A 170 6.04 -12.54 -11.61
C ARG A 170 6.07 -13.93 -12.21
N ILE A 171 5.01 -14.70 -11.98
CA ILE A 171 4.88 -16.11 -12.44
C ILE A 171 4.20 -16.15 -13.80
N TYR A 172 3.21 -15.31 -14.01
CA TYR A 172 2.53 -15.05 -15.27
C TYR A 172 2.50 -13.54 -15.54
N PRO A 173 2.21 -13.09 -16.76
CA PRO A 173 2.20 -11.67 -17.09
C PRO A 173 1.45 -10.79 -16.10
N LEU A 174 0.35 -11.28 -15.53
CA LEU A 174 -0.54 -10.56 -14.64
C LEU A 174 -0.56 -11.12 -13.20
N LEU A 175 0.28 -12.10 -12.85
CA LEU A 175 0.28 -12.77 -11.54
C LEU A 175 1.66 -12.72 -10.92
N SER A 176 1.75 -12.17 -9.73
CA SER A 176 2.96 -12.18 -8.91
C SER A 176 2.74 -12.87 -7.56
N LEU A 177 3.75 -13.58 -7.09
CA LEU A 177 3.81 -14.14 -5.74
C LEU A 177 5.03 -13.59 -5.03
N GLY A 178 4.92 -13.35 -3.74
CA GLY A 178 6.02 -12.79 -2.96
C GLY A 178 5.93 -13.05 -1.47
N LEU A 179 6.93 -12.50 -0.79
CA LEU A 179 7.01 -12.42 0.66
C LEU A 179 7.27 -10.97 1.05
N GLU A 180 6.63 -10.53 2.11
CA GLU A 180 6.87 -9.23 2.72
C GLU A 180 7.37 -9.40 4.15
N PHE A 181 8.31 -8.54 4.52
CA PHE A 181 8.84 -8.39 5.86
C PHE A 181 8.58 -6.96 6.31
N SER A 182 8.22 -6.79 7.56
CA SER A 182 8.08 -5.45 8.15
C SER A 182 8.43 -5.48 9.62
N GLY A 183 8.81 -4.34 10.17
CA GLY A 183 9.12 -4.29 11.59
C GLY A 183 9.68 -2.96 12.06
N ASN A 184 9.99 -2.94 13.35
CA ASN A 184 10.69 -1.90 14.07
C ASN A 184 11.71 -2.55 15.03
N ASP A 185 12.24 -1.78 15.97
CA ASP A 185 13.18 -2.26 17.00
C ASP A 185 12.60 -3.37 17.91
N LYS A 186 11.26 -3.49 18.02
CA LYS A 186 10.58 -4.38 18.95
C LYS A 186 9.88 -5.57 18.29
N HIS A 187 9.28 -5.33 17.13
CA HIS A 187 8.37 -6.28 16.50
C HIS A 187 8.75 -6.53 15.04
N GLN A 188 8.78 -7.79 14.66
CA GLN A 188 9.08 -8.24 13.32
C GLN A 188 7.91 -9.05 12.79
N PHE A 189 7.61 -8.89 11.52
CA PHE A 189 6.51 -9.55 10.82
C PHE A 189 6.99 -10.11 9.49
N VAL A 190 6.36 -11.21 9.08
CA VAL A 190 6.55 -11.80 7.76
C VAL A 190 5.21 -12.31 7.23
N GLY A 191 5.01 -12.29 5.93
CA GLY A 191 3.84 -12.91 5.31
C GLY A 191 3.94 -13.02 3.80
N PRO A 192 3.22 -13.98 3.22
CA PRO A 192 3.07 -14.10 1.78
C PRO A 192 2.19 -12.99 1.22
N VAL A 193 2.43 -12.68 -0.06
CA VAL A 193 1.62 -11.79 -0.86
C VAL A 193 1.39 -12.38 -2.24
N ILE A 194 0.19 -12.18 -2.77
CA ILE A 194 -0.19 -12.49 -4.14
C ILE A 194 -0.82 -11.23 -4.75
N SER A 195 -0.47 -10.93 -5.99
CA SER A 195 -1.13 -9.86 -6.75
C SER A 195 -1.49 -10.30 -8.15
N HIS A 196 -2.59 -9.77 -8.64
CA HIS A 196 -3.10 -10.04 -9.98
C HIS A 196 -3.75 -8.78 -10.56
N GLY A 197 -3.45 -8.46 -11.82
CA GLY A 197 -4.04 -7.32 -12.51
C GLY A 197 -4.56 -7.68 -13.88
N VAL A 198 -5.63 -7.03 -14.34
CA VAL A 198 -6.22 -7.19 -15.67
C VAL A 198 -6.82 -5.85 -16.11
N ASN A 199 -6.32 -5.27 -17.23
CA ASN A 199 -6.95 -4.16 -17.92
C ASN A 199 -7.40 -2.99 -17.03
N GLY A 200 -6.48 -2.41 -16.26
CA GLY A 200 -6.78 -1.26 -15.39
C GLY A 200 -7.47 -1.63 -14.08
N LEU A 201 -7.65 -2.91 -13.79
CA LEU A 201 -8.10 -3.42 -12.51
C LEU A 201 -7.03 -4.36 -11.95
N TRP A 202 -6.61 -4.13 -10.72
CA TRP A 202 -5.68 -5.02 -10.04
C TRP A 202 -6.09 -5.29 -8.59
N VAL A 203 -5.63 -6.39 -8.05
CA VAL A 203 -5.81 -6.77 -6.66
C VAL A 203 -4.53 -7.37 -6.09
N ALA A 204 -4.18 -6.98 -4.88
CA ALA A 204 -3.12 -7.62 -4.11
C ALA A 204 -3.68 -8.06 -2.75
N VAL A 205 -3.31 -9.26 -2.31
CA VAL A 205 -3.68 -9.82 -1.01
C VAL A 205 -2.43 -10.31 -0.32
N GLY A 206 -2.22 -9.87 0.91
CA GLY A 206 -1.07 -10.29 1.71
C GLY A 206 -1.42 -10.45 3.18
N SER A 207 -0.58 -11.20 3.88
CA SER A 207 -0.67 -11.35 5.33
C SER A 207 0.59 -10.82 6.01
N SER A 208 0.48 -10.53 7.29
CA SER A 208 1.58 -10.06 8.14
C SER A 208 1.44 -10.76 9.50
N ILE A 209 2.36 -11.69 9.77
CA ILE A 209 2.36 -12.56 10.94
C ILE A 209 3.54 -12.15 11.81
N ALA A 210 3.29 -11.82 13.08
CA ALA A 210 4.33 -11.49 14.04
C ALA A 210 5.22 -12.71 14.31
N ILE A 211 6.54 -12.54 14.22
CA ILE A 211 7.54 -13.58 14.48
C ILE A 211 8.37 -13.32 15.74
N THR A 212 8.33 -12.09 16.27
CA THR A 212 9.00 -11.70 17.51
C THR A 212 8.06 -10.97 18.44
N ASN A 213 8.30 -11.05 19.77
CA ASN A 213 7.61 -10.28 20.82
C ASN A 213 6.08 -10.28 20.69
N ILE A 214 5.50 -11.47 20.65
CA ILE A 214 4.05 -11.70 20.41
C ILE A 214 3.19 -11.28 21.63
N SER A 215 3.78 -10.76 22.69
CA SER A 215 3.10 -10.37 23.91
C SER A 215 2.67 -8.91 23.89
N ASN A 216 1.41 -8.68 24.32
CA ASN A 216 0.82 -7.40 24.75
C ASN A 216 0.86 -6.21 23.76
N GLY A 217 -0.29 -5.94 23.16
CA GLY A 217 -0.56 -4.69 22.44
C GLY A 217 -0.17 -4.66 20.97
N VAL A 218 0.30 -5.77 20.42
CA VAL A 218 0.60 -5.91 18.99
C VAL A 218 -0.39 -6.88 18.35
N ASN A 219 -1.00 -6.46 17.25
CA ASN A 219 -1.84 -7.35 16.46
C ASN A 219 -0.96 -8.44 15.83
N PRO A 220 -0.98 -9.68 16.33
CA PRO A 220 -0.04 -10.73 15.91
C PRO A 220 -0.29 -11.21 14.49
N PHE A 221 -1.45 -10.87 13.93
CA PHE A 221 -1.86 -11.29 12.61
C PHE A 221 -2.66 -10.19 11.89
N LYS A 222 -2.32 -9.93 10.64
CA LYS A 222 -3.04 -9.01 9.75
C LYS A 222 -3.19 -9.63 8.38
N ILE A 223 -4.33 -9.40 7.75
CA ILE A 223 -4.54 -9.62 6.31
C ILE A 223 -4.89 -8.28 5.70
N ARG A 224 -4.30 -7.97 4.56
CA ARG A 224 -4.67 -6.80 3.77
C ARG A 224 -4.99 -7.22 2.34
N MET A 225 -6.08 -6.69 1.83
CA MET A 225 -6.40 -6.66 0.41
C MET A 225 -6.32 -5.20 -0.06
N ILE A 226 -5.75 -4.99 -1.22
CA ILE A 226 -5.78 -3.71 -1.94
C ILE A 226 -6.38 -4.00 -3.31
N MET A 227 -7.29 -3.17 -3.74
CA MET A 227 -7.82 -3.16 -5.12
C MET A 227 -7.61 -1.77 -5.69
N GLY A 228 -7.14 -1.70 -6.93
CA GLY A 228 -7.00 -0.46 -7.68
C GLY A 228 -7.74 -0.54 -9.01
N ILE A 229 -8.30 0.57 -9.44
CA ILE A 229 -8.95 0.73 -10.73
C ILE A 229 -8.57 2.06 -11.36
N ASP A 230 -8.08 2.01 -12.59
CA ASP A 230 -7.79 3.19 -13.41
C ASP A 230 -9.12 3.88 -13.80
N LEU A 231 -9.15 5.23 -13.71
CA LEU A 231 -10.34 6.06 -13.97
C LEU A 231 -10.19 6.84 -15.29
#